data_f3ae3212be8cf32ce9b4cfcf32343e30
#
_entry.id   f3ae3212be8cf32ce9b4cfcf32343e30
#
_cell.length_a   1.000
_cell.length_b   1.000
_cell.length_c   1.000
_cell.angle_alpha   90.00
_cell.angle_beta   90.00
_cell.angle_gamma   90.00
#
_symmetry.space_group_name_H-M   'P 1'
#
loop_
_entity.id
_entity.type
_entity.pdbx_description
1 polymer ?
#
loop_
_entity_poly.entity_id
_entity_poly.type
_entity_poly.pdbx_seq_one_letter_code
_entity_poly.pdbx_strand_id
1 'polypeptide(L)'
;MSSVTAVPLQPLKKGTVAKLWIGILAVILLGIGLAWIGTASQQVSETPNGVRYRVVETGTGPTVTPADLVGLEFEIRKADGTVLDSTQRSGQPLPASVDSPFPGLRDVILQMREGGVYQVWAPAQVALGQALPPGAPVANDEILEFRLRVGSILEGMAAMQRMMGGPGGPGGAPGGPGGPGGAPGGPGGPGGP
;
A
#
# COMPACT_ATOMS: atom_id res chain seq x y z
N MET A 1 40.23 56.57 42.11
CA MET A 1 38.88 57.12 41.84
C MET A 1 38.37 56.40 40.61
N SER A 2 37.51 55.38 40.76
CA SER A 2 36.98 54.62 39.69
C SER A 2 35.67 55.25 39.22
N SER A 3 35.67 55.79 37.99
CA SER A 3 34.47 56.34 37.37
C SER A 3 33.61 55.21 36.86
N VAL A 4 32.47 54.97 37.52
CA VAL A 4 31.45 54.04 37.04
C VAL A 4 30.75 54.66 35.82
N THR A 5 30.99 54.14 34.64
CA THR A 5 30.33 54.58 33.43
C THR A 5 28.88 54.05 33.46
N ALA A 6 27.95 54.93 33.81
CA ALA A 6 26.54 54.65 33.75
C ALA A 6 26.10 54.49 32.24
N VAL A 7 25.77 53.29 31.79
CA VAL A 7 25.20 53.07 30.48
C VAL A 7 23.74 53.55 30.49
N PRO A 8 23.35 54.54 29.67
CA PRO A 8 21.99 55.04 29.67
C PRO A 8 21.06 53.95 29.05
N LEU A 9 20.16 53.43 29.89
CA LEU A 9 19.09 52.53 29.45
C LEU A 9 18.07 53.34 28.64
N GLN A 10 18.07 53.14 27.33
CA GLN A 10 17.05 53.75 26.47
C GLN A 10 15.70 53.03 26.68
N PRO A 11 14.60 53.76 26.94
CA PRO A 11 13.30 53.16 27.11
C PRO A 11 12.82 52.60 25.76
N LEU A 12 12.52 51.28 25.73
CA LEU A 12 11.94 50.60 24.57
C LEU A 12 10.58 51.21 24.21
N LYS A 13 10.40 51.61 22.97
CA LYS A 13 9.11 52.09 22.46
C LYS A 13 8.06 50.99 22.63
N LYS A 14 6.92 51.29 23.24
CA LYS A 14 5.83 50.30 23.54
C LYS A 14 5.40 49.47 22.35
N GLY A 15 5.47 49.97 21.10
CA GLY A 15 5.16 49.21 19.87
C GLY A 15 6.21 48.15 19.47
N THR A 16 7.49 48.34 19.90
CA THR A 16 8.56 47.40 19.55
C THR A 16 8.44 46.08 20.34
N VAL A 17 8.04 46.19 21.61
CA VAL A 17 7.80 45.02 22.47
C VAL A 17 6.61 44.19 21.95
N ALA A 18 5.51 44.82 21.54
CA ALA A 18 4.37 44.14 20.97
C ALA A 18 4.73 43.40 19.69
N LYS A 19 5.51 44.03 18.79
CA LYS A 19 6.00 43.36 17.56
C LYS A 19 6.88 42.16 17.84
N LEU A 20 7.74 42.24 18.87
CA LEU A 20 8.59 41.13 19.31
C LEU A 20 7.74 39.95 19.79
N TRP A 21 6.72 40.20 20.61
CA TRP A 21 5.81 39.17 21.12
C TRP A 21 4.99 38.51 19.99
N ILE A 22 4.51 39.30 19.03
CA ILE A 22 3.81 38.79 17.84
C ILE A 22 4.75 37.90 17.02
N GLY A 23 6.00 38.30 16.82
CA GLY A 23 7.01 37.51 16.14
C GLY A 23 7.29 36.17 16.83
N ILE A 24 7.45 36.20 18.15
CA ILE A 24 7.66 34.97 18.95
C ILE A 24 6.45 34.04 18.86
N LEU A 25 5.22 34.57 18.99
CA LEU A 25 3.99 33.76 18.83
C LEU A 25 3.86 33.16 17.44
N ALA A 26 4.19 33.91 16.39
CA ALA A 26 4.17 33.42 15.03
C ALA A 26 5.15 32.25 14.83
N VAL A 27 6.37 32.34 15.34
CA VAL A 27 7.37 31.26 15.28
C VAL A 27 6.92 30.02 16.05
N ILE A 28 6.33 30.23 17.26
CA ILE A 28 5.79 29.10 18.05
C ILE A 28 4.66 28.41 17.33
N LEU A 29 3.70 29.14 16.76
CA LEU A 29 2.58 28.57 16.00
C LEU A 29 3.06 27.84 14.74
N LEU A 30 4.07 28.38 14.05
CA LEU A 30 4.68 27.74 12.89
C LEU A 30 5.40 26.45 13.29
N GLY A 31 6.12 26.46 14.42
CA GLY A 31 6.78 25.27 14.98
C GLY A 31 5.79 24.19 15.38
N ILE A 32 4.67 24.54 16.03
CA ILE A 32 3.59 23.60 16.39
C ILE A 32 2.96 23.03 15.14
N GLY A 33 2.68 23.84 14.12
CA GLY A 33 2.10 23.40 12.85
C GLY A 33 3.00 22.39 12.12
N LEU A 34 4.30 22.68 12.02
CA LEU A 34 5.28 21.77 11.42
C LEU A 34 5.44 20.48 12.23
N ALA A 35 5.43 20.56 13.56
CA ALA A 35 5.48 19.37 14.42
C ALA A 35 4.25 18.47 14.23
N TRP A 36 3.06 19.05 14.10
CA TRP A 36 1.83 18.30 13.86
C TRP A 36 1.85 17.55 12.52
N ILE A 37 2.29 18.20 11.45
CA ILE A 37 2.41 17.58 10.13
C ILE A 37 3.46 16.46 10.16
N GLY A 38 4.59 16.65 10.82
CA GLY A 38 5.67 15.67 10.91
C GLY A 38 5.35 14.46 11.79
N THR A 39 4.43 14.59 12.75
CA THR A 39 4.12 13.52 13.71
C THR A 39 2.94 12.65 13.25
N ALA A 40 2.11 13.12 12.33
CA ALA A 40 0.94 12.39 11.84
C ALA A 40 1.32 11.03 11.23
N SER A 41 2.46 10.92 10.55
CA SER A 41 2.97 9.67 9.96
C SER A 41 3.61 8.70 10.97
N GLN A 42 3.79 9.12 12.22
CA GLN A 42 4.37 8.28 13.28
C GLN A 42 3.32 7.52 14.10
N GLN A 43 2.04 7.75 13.85
CA GLN A 43 0.98 7.09 14.61
C GLN A 43 0.89 5.62 14.23
N VAL A 44 0.98 4.76 15.24
CA VAL A 44 0.70 3.33 15.11
C VAL A 44 -0.79 3.13 15.36
N SER A 45 -1.46 2.53 14.41
CA SER A 45 -2.86 2.13 14.50
C SER A 45 -2.93 0.62 14.74
N GLU A 46 -4.04 0.16 15.31
CA GLU A 46 -4.29 -1.26 15.58
C GLU A 46 -5.63 -1.67 14.96
N THR A 47 -5.65 -2.85 14.35
CA THR A 47 -6.84 -3.45 13.77
C THR A 47 -7.57 -4.31 14.82
N PRO A 48 -8.86 -4.64 14.63
CA PRO A 48 -9.63 -5.46 15.56
C PRO A 48 -9.01 -6.83 15.88
N ASN A 49 -8.22 -7.38 14.97
CA ASN A 49 -7.51 -8.65 15.14
C ASN A 49 -6.11 -8.51 15.78
N GLY A 50 -5.78 -7.33 16.33
CA GLY A 50 -4.54 -7.08 17.07
C GLY A 50 -3.31 -6.82 16.18
N VAL A 51 -3.49 -6.63 14.89
CA VAL A 51 -2.41 -6.26 13.99
C VAL A 51 -2.13 -4.77 14.12
N ARG A 52 -0.87 -4.43 14.37
CA ARG A 52 -0.44 -3.02 14.45
C ARG A 52 0.19 -2.59 13.14
N TYR A 53 -0.11 -1.38 12.71
CA TYR A 53 0.46 -0.83 11.48
C TYR A 53 0.75 0.66 11.59
N ARG A 54 1.63 1.13 10.74
CA ARG A 54 1.98 2.54 10.56
C ARG A 54 2.02 2.86 9.07
N VAL A 55 1.47 4.02 8.73
CA VAL A 55 1.59 4.57 7.38
C VAL A 55 2.96 5.23 7.24
N VAL A 56 3.81 4.70 6.39
CA VAL A 56 5.14 5.27 6.09
C VAL A 56 5.01 6.31 5.00
N GLU A 57 4.29 5.97 3.93
CA GLU A 57 3.98 6.86 2.82
C GLU A 57 2.49 6.73 2.48
N THR A 58 1.79 7.85 2.44
CA THR A 58 0.39 7.86 2.02
C THR A 58 0.34 7.82 0.51
N GLY A 59 -0.26 6.78 -0.06
CA GLY A 59 -0.52 6.70 -1.49
C GLY A 59 -1.48 7.79 -1.96
N THR A 60 -1.35 8.18 -3.21
CA THR A 60 -2.18 9.23 -3.83
C THR A 60 -3.29 8.67 -4.71
N GLY A 61 -3.22 7.37 -5.06
CA GLY A 61 -4.21 6.69 -5.88
C GLY A 61 -5.47 6.26 -5.12
N PRO A 62 -6.33 5.46 -5.74
CA PRO A 62 -7.55 4.93 -5.13
C PRO A 62 -7.25 4.06 -3.91
N THR A 63 -8.25 3.89 -3.04
CA THR A 63 -8.18 2.97 -1.91
C THR A 63 -8.56 1.57 -2.36
N VAL A 64 -7.88 0.57 -1.83
CA VAL A 64 -8.15 -0.85 -2.13
C VAL A 64 -9.55 -1.25 -1.67
N THR A 65 -10.29 -1.96 -2.52
CA THR A 65 -11.61 -2.53 -2.21
C THR A 65 -11.55 -4.07 -2.16
N PRO A 66 -12.54 -4.73 -1.53
CA PRO A 66 -12.55 -6.20 -1.45
C PRO A 66 -12.61 -6.93 -2.80
N ALA A 67 -13.06 -6.24 -3.85
CA ALA A 67 -13.20 -6.82 -5.20
C ALA A 67 -11.95 -6.65 -6.07
N ASP A 68 -10.93 -5.93 -5.57
CA ASP A 68 -9.77 -5.56 -6.35
C ASP A 68 -8.66 -6.61 -6.26
N LEU A 69 -7.87 -6.66 -7.33
CA LEU A 69 -6.56 -7.28 -7.32
C LEU A 69 -5.51 -6.18 -7.25
N VAL A 70 -4.54 -6.37 -6.39
CA VAL A 70 -3.47 -5.40 -6.17
C VAL A 70 -2.12 -5.99 -6.56
N GLY A 71 -1.27 -5.19 -7.18
CA GLY A 71 0.13 -5.50 -7.31
C GLY A 71 0.83 -5.22 -5.99
N LEU A 72 0.98 -6.25 -5.15
CA LEU A 72 1.53 -6.13 -3.81
C LEU A 72 3.04 -6.36 -3.85
N GLU A 73 3.78 -5.37 -3.40
CA GLU A 73 5.20 -5.53 -3.05
C GLU A 73 5.29 -5.70 -1.55
N PHE A 74 6.04 -6.71 -1.11
CA PHE A 74 6.22 -6.95 0.31
C PHE A 74 7.66 -7.36 0.65
N GLU A 75 8.01 -7.12 1.89
CA GLU A 75 9.20 -7.65 2.54
C GLU A 75 8.82 -8.06 3.95
N ILE A 76 9.17 -9.29 4.32
CA ILE A 76 8.90 -9.88 5.64
C ILE A 76 10.21 -10.00 6.38
N ARG A 77 10.25 -9.46 7.60
CA ARG A 77 11.42 -9.51 8.47
C ARG A 77 11.08 -10.05 9.84
N LYS A 78 12.05 -10.69 10.46
CA LYS A 78 12.05 -10.99 11.90
C LYS A 78 12.45 -9.76 12.70
N ALA A 79 12.22 -9.80 14.01
CA ALA A 79 12.61 -8.73 14.91
C ALA A 79 14.14 -8.47 14.94
N ASP A 80 14.94 -9.47 14.60
CA ASP A 80 16.40 -9.37 14.47
C ASP A 80 16.87 -8.75 13.14
N GLY A 81 15.92 -8.39 12.25
CA GLY A 81 16.19 -7.83 10.93
C GLY A 81 16.41 -8.86 9.82
N THR A 82 16.37 -10.16 10.12
CA THR A 82 16.50 -11.22 9.12
C THR A 82 15.34 -11.17 8.14
N VAL A 83 15.62 -11.04 6.83
CA VAL A 83 14.62 -11.08 5.78
C VAL A 83 14.23 -12.51 5.49
N LEU A 84 12.97 -12.84 5.72
CA LEU A 84 12.39 -14.16 5.46
C LEU A 84 12.00 -14.30 4.00
N ASP A 85 11.26 -13.31 3.49
CA ASP A 85 10.77 -13.30 2.11
C ASP A 85 10.59 -11.87 1.60
N SER A 86 10.64 -11.70 0.27
CA SER A 86 10.48 -10.40 -0.38
C SER A 86 10.16 -10.54 -1.86
N THR A 87 9.20 -9.76 -2.35
CA THR A 87 8.94 -9.61 -3.79
C THR A 87 10.11 -8.97 -4.55
N GLN A 88 11.02 -8.28 -3.87
CA GLN A 88 12.22 -7.73 -4.52
C GLN A 88 13.13 -8.80 -5.11
N ARG A 89 13.07 -10.05 -4.59
CA ARG A 89 13.82 -11.18 -5.15
C ARG A 89 13.30 -11.62 -6.52
N SER A 90 11.99 -11.48 -6.76
CA SER A 90 11.37 -11.80 -8.05
C SER A 90 11.41 -10.62 -9.03
N GLY A 91 11.66 -9.41 -8.54
CA GLY A 91 11.67 -8.18 -9.33
C GLY A 91 10.30 -7.75 -9.84
N GLN A 92 9.23 -8.41 -9.40
CA GLN A 92 7.86 -8.11 -9.83
C GLN A 92 6.90 -8.08 -8.64
N PRO A 93 5.92 -7.15 -8.64
CA PRO A 93 4.84 -7.15 -7.67
C PRO A 93 4.05 -8.47 -7.74
N LEU A 94 3.63 -8.98 -6.61
CA LEU A 94 2.78 -10.16 -6.53
C LEU A 94 1.32 -9.74 -6.78
N PRO A 95 0.64 -10.30 -7.79
CA PRO A 95 -0.79 -10.12 -7.91
C PRO A 95 -1.51 -10.76 -6.71
N ALA A 96 -2.15 -9.96 -5.89
CA ALA A 96 -2.76 -10.38 -4.64
C ALA A 96 -4.20 -9.90 -4.55
N SER A 97 -5.08 -10.70 -3.95
CA SER A 97 -6.36 -10.25 -3.43
C SER A 97 -6.18 -9.78 -1.98
N VAL A 98 -7.17 -9.10 -1.43
CA VAL A 98 -7.11 -8.64 -0.03
C VAL A 98 -7.01 -9.79 0.98
N ASP A 99 -7.41 -11.01 0.58
CA ASP A 99 -7.42 -12.20 1.42
C ASP A 99 -6.21 -13.13 1.17
N SER A 100 -5.34 -12.80 0.24
CA SER A 100 -4.19 -13.62 -0.15
C SER A 100 -3.03 -12.74 -0.60
N PRO A 101 -1.78 -13.05 -0.22
CA PRO A 101 -1.34 -14.22 0.54
C PRO A 101 -1.44 -14.09 2.07
N PHE A 102 -1.82 -12.92 2.59
CA PHE A 102 -1.81 -12.62 4.02
C PHE A 102 -3.23 -12.30 4.53
N PRO A 103 -4.09 -13.31 4.75
CA PRO A 103 -5.49 -13.08 5.13
C PRO A 103 -5.64 -12.32 6.45
N GLY A 104 -4.71 -12.45 7.39
CA GLY A 104 -4.72 -11.71 8.65
C GLY A 104 -4.39 -10.24 8.51
N LEU A 105 -3.83 -9.81 7.38
CA LEU A 105 -3.54 -8.40 7.08
C LEU A 105 -4.62 -7.72 6.24
N ARG A 106 -5.75 -8.41 6.00
CA ARG A 106 -6.88 -7.91 5.20
C ARG A 106 -7.29 -6.49 5.58
N ASP A 107 -7.51 -6.25 6.88
CA ASP A 107 -8.00 -4.96 7.37
C ASP A 107 -7.01 -3.81 7.13
N VAL A 108 -5.72 -4.12 7.14
CA VAL A 108 -4.67 -3.16 6.78
C VAL A 108 -4.67 -2.92 5.28
N ILE A 109 -4.73 -3.97 4.46
CA ILE A 109 -4.71 -3.87 2.99
C ILE A 109 -5.90 -3.04 2.49
N LEU A 110 -7.09 -3.19 3.08
CA LEU A 110 -8.28 -2.40 2.75
C LEU A 110 -8.16 -0.90 3.07
N GLN A 111 -7.21 -0.51 3.92
CA GLN A 111 -6.94 0.89 4.23
C GLN A 111 -5.81 1.47 3.36
N MET A 112 -5.12 0.61 2.60
CA MET A 112 -4.03 1.05 1.75
C MET A 112 -4.55 1.77 0.51
N ARG A 113 -3.72 2.69 0.03
CA ARG A 113 -3.93 3.39 -1.24
C ARG A 113 -2.84 3.01 -2.23
N GLU A 114 -3.15 3.06 -3.50
CA GLU A 114 -2.16 2.88 -4.55
C GLU A 114 -1.00 3.86 -4.40
N GLY A 115 0.22 3.34 -4.50
CA GLY A 115 1.47 4.05 -4.22
C GLY A 115 1.83 4.15 -2.74
N GLY A 116 0.96 3.73 -1.81
CA GLY A 116 1.20 3.81 -0.37
C GLY A 116 2.16 2.73 0.14
N VAL A 117 2.92 3.07 1.18
CA VAL A 117 3.83 2.17 1.89
C VAL A 117 3.41 2.08 3.35
N TYR A 118 3.23 0.87 3.82
CA TYR A 118 2.79 0.55 5.17
C TYR A 118 3.76 -0.40 5.84
N GLN A 119 4.00 -0.16 7.12
CA GLN A 119 4.77 -1.05 7.98
C GLN A 119 3.81 -1.70 8.97
N VAL A 120 3.80 -3.03 9.02
CA VAL A 120 2.82 -3.81 9.76
C VAL A 120 3.54 -4.80 10.67
N TRP A 121 3.06 -4.95 11.90
CA TRP A 121 3.58 -5.91 12.87
C TRP A 121 2.45 -6.83 13.29
N ALA A 122 2.64 -8.12 13.07
CA ALA A 122 1.66 -9.14 13.41
C ALA A 122 2.35 -10.44 13.82
N PRO A 123 1.74 -11.24 14.73
CA PRO A 123 2.16 -12.61 14.95
C PRO A 123 2.08 -13.42 13.65
N ALA A 124 3.04 -14.30 13.41
CA ALA A 124 3.14 -15.07 12.17
C ALA A 124 1.85 -15.83 11.83
N GLN A 125 1.25 -16.52 12.82
CA GLN A 125 -0.02 -17.23 12.62
C GLN A 125 -1.20 -16.30 12.28
N VAL A 126 -1.23 -15.09 12.86
CA VAL A 126 -2.29 -14.11 12.57
C VAL A 126 -2.15 -13.60 11.15
N ALA A 127 -0.95 -13.18 10.75
CA ALA A 127 -0.70 -12.66 9.41
C ALA A 127 -1.04 -13.68 8.31
N LEU A 128 -0.64 -14.94 8.51
CA LEU A 128 -0.86 -16.02 7.54
C LEU A 128 -2.26 -16.65 7.64
N GLY A 129 -3.04 -16.31 8.67
CA GLY A 129 -4.38 -16.85 8.89
C GLY A 129 -4.42 -18.35 9.24
N GLN A 130 -3.26 -18.93 9.54
CA GLN A 130 -3.12 -20.35 9.90
C GLN A 130 -1.90 -20.58 10.77
N ALA A 131 -1.95 -21.66 11.56
CA ALA A 131 -0.79 -22.10 12.31
C ALA A 131 0.31 -22.63 11.37
N LEU A 132 1.53 -22.30 11.69
CA LEU A 132 2.70 -22.79 10.98
C LEU A 132 2.98 -24.25 11.33
N PRO A 133 3.48 -25.06 10.39
CA PRO A 133 3.84 -26.44 10.66
C PRO A 133 5.01 -26.52 11.64
N PRO A 134 5.13 -27.64 12.39
CA PRO A 134 6.28 -27.90 13.21
C PRO A 134 7.59 -27.86 12.40
N GLY A 135 8.58 -27.11 12.90
CA GLY A 135 9.87 -26.94 12.22
C GLY A 135 9.91 -25.75 11.24
N ALA A 136 8.87 -24.93 11.20
CA ALA A 136 8.92 -23.67 10.47
C ALA A 136 10.06 -22.78 11.01
N PRO A 137 10.65 -21.91 10.16
CA PRO A 137 11.77 -21.03 10.57
C PRO A 137 11.35 -19.92 11.53
N VAL A 138 10.04 -19.79 11.81
CA VAL A 138 9.45 -18.81 12.73
C VAL A 138 8.43 -19.50 13.64
N ALA A 139 8.29 -19.01 14.88
CA ALA A 139 7.25 -19.48 15.80
C ALA A 139 5.89 -18.84 15.44
N ASN A 140 4.79 -19.51 15.85
CA ASN A 140 3.44 -19.04 15.56
C ASN A 140 3.13 -17.64 16.16
N ASP A 141 3.64 -17.38 17.36
CA ASP A 141 3.49 -16.15 18.12
C ASP A 141 4.62 -15.15 17.88
N GLU A 142 5.61 -15.49 17.04
CA GLU A 142 6.70 -14.59 16.70
C GLU A 142 6.15 -13.39 15.92
N ILE A 143 6.48 -12.18 16.40
CA ILE A 143 6.08 -10.95 15.73
C ILE A 143 6.95 -10.74 14.50
N LEU A 144 6.31 -10.72 13.35
CA LEU A 144 6.95 -10.41 12.09
C LEU A 144 6.65 -8.96 11.69
N GLU A 145 7.62 -8.34 11.06
CA GLU A 145 7.49 -7.04 10.43
C GLU A 145 7.26 -7.23 8.93
N PHE A 146 6.17 -6.67 8.44
CA PHE A 146 5.82 -6.62 7.03
C PHE A 146 5.96 -5.18 6.54
N ARG A 147 6.74 -4.97 5.51
CA ARG A 147 6.71 -3.74 4.73
C ARG A 147 5.90 -4.01 3.46
N LEU A 148 4.75 -3.36 3.36
CA LEU A 148 3.81 -3.55 2.26
C LEU A 148 3.73 -2.30 1.42
N ARG A 149 3.72 -2.47 0.09
CA ARG A 149 3.46 -1.40 -0.87
C ARG A 149 2.45 -1.87 -1.89
N VAL A 150 1.44 -1.05 -2.16
CA VAL A 150 0.51 -1.25 -3.26
C VAL A 150 1.03 -0.52 -4.49
N GLY A 151 1.52 -1.26 -5.48
CA GLY A 151 2.06 -0.69 -6.72
C GLY A 151 0.97 -0.29 -7.70
N SER A 152 -0.04 -1.15 -7.88
CA SER A 152 -1.16 -0.91 -8.78
C SER A 152 -2.43 -1.58 -8.26
N ILE A 153 -3.59 -1.01 -8.59
CA ILE A 153 -4.90 -1.57 -8.29
C ILE A 153 -5.60 -1.90 -9.60
N LEU A 154 -6.03 -3.14 -9.74
CA LEU A 154 -6.86 -3.62 -10.83
C LEU A 154 -8.30 -3.73 -10.32
N GLU A 155 -9.13 -2.76 -10.69
CA GLU A 155 -10.47 -2.61 -10.16
C GLU A 155 -11.42 -3.74 -10.55
N GLY A 156 -12.11 -4.30 -9.56
CA GLY A 156 -13.29 -5.11 -9.67
C GLY A 156 -13.19 -6.39 -10.49
N MET A 157 -14.35 -6.85 -10.97
CA MET A 157 -14.51 -8.09 -11.75
C MET A 157 -13.72 -8.09 -13.07
N ALA A 158 -13.43 -6.93 -13.65
CA ALA A 158 -12.64 -6.82 -14.87
C ALA A 158 -11.18 -7.26 -14.69
N ALA A 159 -10.63 -7.09 -13.49
CA ALA A 159 -9.30 -7.57 -13.14
C ALA A 159 -9.27 -9.12 -13.13
N MET A 160 -10.30 -9.71 -12.55
CA MET A 160 -10.45 -11.17 -12.46
C MET A 160 -10.61 -11.82 -13.85
N GLN A 161 -11.40 -11.20 -14.75
CA GLN A 161 -11.54 -11.67 -16.13
C GLN A 161 -10.23 -11.59 -16.93
N ARG A 162 -9.44 -10.55 -16.75
CA ARG A 162 -8.13 -10.43 -17.43
C ARG A 162 -7.14 -11.50 -16.98
N MET A 163 -7.14 -11.86 -15.68
CA MET A 163 -6.27 -12.92 -15.17
C MET A 163 -6.73 -14.32 -15.56
N MET A 164 -8.05 -14.54 -15.70
CA MET A 164 -8.61 -15.85 -16.08
C MET A 164 -8.66 -16.05 -17.60
N GLY A 165 -8.11 -15.15 -18.41
CA GLY A 165 -8.05 -15.32 -19.88
C GLY A 165 -9.41 -15.11 -20.53
N GLY A 166 -10.17 -14.10 -20.09
CA GLY A 166 -11.42 -13.71 -20.77
C GLY A 166 -11.20 -13.38 -22.25
N PRO A 167 -12.26 -13.41 -23.09
CA PRO A 167 -12.18 -13.28 -24.54
C PRO A 167 -11.80 -11.85 -24.96
N GLY A 168 -10.55 -11.48 -24.73
CA GLY A 168 -9.98 -10.15 -25.00
C GLY A 168 -8.50 -10.08 -24.71
N GLY A 169 -7.81 -11.23 -24.55
CA GLY A 169 -6.36 -11.25 -24.46
C GLY A 169 -5.74 -10.63 -25.72
N PRO A 170 -4.54 -10.00 -25.63
CA PRO A 170 -3.84 -9.41 -26.77
C PRO A 170 -3.40 -10.48 -27.76
N GLY A 171 -4.32 -10.92 -28.63
CA GLY A 171 -4.12 -12.00 -29.61
C GLY A 171 -5.39 -12.37 -30.35
N GLY A 172 -6.57 -11.89 -29.94
CA GLY A 172 -7.80 -12.06 -30.69
C GLY A 172 -7.89 -11.05 -31.81
N ALA A 173 -7.41 -11.42 -33.02
CA ALA A 173 -7.71 -10.63 -34.22
C ALA A 173 -9.26 -10.55 -34.39
N PRO A 174 -9.83 -9.35 -34.74
CA PRO A 174 -11.24 -9.26 -35.04
C PRO A 174 -11.52 -10.13 -36.25
N GLY A 175 -12.32 -11.22 -36.05
CA GLY A 175 -12.82 -12.07 -37.13
C GLY A 175 -13.52 -11.22 -38.16
N GLY A 176 -13.01 -11.23 -39.36
CA GLY A 176 -13.60 -10.54 -40.50
C GLY A 176 -15.04 -11.05 -40.75
N PRO A 177 -15.91 -10.15 -41.33
CA PRO A 177 -17.28 -10.49 -41.64
C PRO A 177 -17.32 -11.65 -42.67
N GLY A 178 -17.95 -12.77 -42.29
CA GLY A 178 -18.17 -13.90 -43.12
C GLY A 178 -18.94 -13.54 -44.36
N GLY A 179 -18.34 -13.82 -45.52
CA GLY A 179 -18.99 -13.72 -46.80
C GLY A 179 -20.08 -14.77 -46.96
N PRO A 180 -21.21 -14.45 -47.60
CA PRO A 180 -22.26 -15.34 -47.95
C PRO A 180 -21.95 -16.04 -49.30
N GLY A 181 -22.07 -17.34 -49.34
CA GLY A 181 -22.00 -18.06 -50.63
C GLY A 181 -21.38 -19.40 -50.42
N GLY A 182 -22.04 -20.41 -50.76
CA GLY A 182 -22.89 -20.73 -51.76
C GLY A 182 -23.02 -22.25 -51.93
N ALA A 183 -24.19 -22.57 -52.31
CA ALA A 183 -24.62 -23.64 -53.16
C ALA A 183 -24.70 -25.08 -52.61
N PRO A 184 -25.92 -25.62 -52.74
CA PRO A 184 -26.18 -27.06 -52.63
C PRO A 184 -26.00 -27.75 -53.98
N GLY A 185 -25.43 -28.86 -54.03
CA GLY A 185 -25.35 -29.66 -55.21
C GLY A 185 -24.66 -30.97 -54.88
N GLY A 186 -25.20 -32.06 -55.08
CA GLY A 186 -26.13 -32.75 -55.87
C GLY A 186 -26.10 -34.21 -55.49
N PRO A 187 -27.15 -34.95 -55.67
CA PRO A 187 -27.23 -36.42 -55.42
C PRO A 187 -26.77 -37.25 -56.64
N GLY A 188 -26.26 -38.40 -56.42
CA GLY A 188 -26.05 -39.35 -57.49
C GLY A 188 -24.87 -40.24 -57.15
N GLY A 189 -24.99 -41.46 -57.18
CA GLY A 189 -25.79 -42.45 -57.78
C GLY A 189 -25.26 -43.80 -57.33
N PRO A 190 -26.04 -44.88 -57.54
CA PRO A 190 -25.71 -46.19 -57.06
C PRO A 190 -25.01 -47.02 -58.17
N GLY A 191 -24.24 -47.99 -57.78
CA GLY A 191 -23.73 -48.94 -58.77
C GLY A 191 -22.84 -49.98 -58.15
N GLY A 192 -23.47 -51.14 -57.91
CA GLY A 192 -22.79 -52.42 -57.81
C GLY A 192 -22.28 -52.91 -59.15
N PRO A 193 -21.92 -54.17 -59.34
CA PRO A 193 -22.16 -55.33 -58.48
C PRO A 193 -20.90 -55.86 -57.81
#